data_33f72015347366a1e4626cf787f8c692
#
_entry.id   33f72015347366a1e4626cf787f8c692
#
_cell.length_a   1.000
_cell.length_b   1.000
_cell.length_c   1.000
_cell.angle_alpha   90.00
_cell.angle_beta   90.00
_cell.angle_gamma   90.00
#
_symmetry.space_group_name_H-M   'P 1'
#
loop_
_entity.id
_entity.type
_entity.pdbx_description
1 polymer ?
#
loop_
_entity_poly.entity_id
_entity_poly.type
_entity_poly.pdbx_seq_one_letter_code
_entity_poly.pdbx_strand_id
1 'polypeptide(L)'
;MKPRLCIAIACAVACVTCVRNSQAGQAPFGANAPQIPITSHDRVYKADQTSNTISVYDPSSNSLLGVIPLGGIIPNIISPLYGNPTFDSGNYGQVLVHGMGFSFDYKTLDVVSIVSNSVTFIDTATNAIKHITYVGRSPHEVFHTPDDSEVWVTVRGEDYVQVIDGRTYENKDRIFVGDGPGMTIFRPDGKYGYVCSSFVPETVVVDVKSHEIVATVPQPSPFCPNISATPDGQQVWFTLKDTGKTEVFNAQPPFNVITTLDTGPITNHVNIVRNLHGQFAYVTVGGENVVKVYTTTNTPQLVATIPVGELPHGLWPSGDGTRIYINLENGTGLQVIDTLSNQVIATLPGGQAGQALVYVPTAVPTGNGLSNLVPLGSSGESVHLFMGPPGSPASAAPTTVTLNNQGPIDLLEAAVTGLHPDTSYTLGYVPDLAAPGQNFQPLNTFTTNAAGAQIAESIGVLRELLAGTPQPEDFLVIVPAGGTQPVQVQLQSQ
;
A
#
# COMPACT_ATOMS: atom_id res chain seq x y z
N MET A 1 -3.33 -70.72 -48.79
CA MET A 1 -3.85 -69.35 -48.69
C MET A 1 -4.00 -69.00 -47.19
N LYS A 2 -3.12 -68.15 -46.69
CA LYS A 2 -3.17 -67.67 -45.26
C LYS A 2 -3.78 -66.26 -45.26
N PRO A 3 -4.75 -65.92 -44.41
CA PRO A 3 -5.24 -64.58 -44.30
C PRO A 3 -4.28 -63.70 -43.48
N ARG A 4 -4.02 -62.46 -44.01
CA ARG A 4 -3.27 -61.44 -43.34
C ARG A 4 -4.18 -60.68 -42.40
N LEU A 5 -3.82 -60.62 -41.11
CA LEU A 5 -4.46 -59.85 -40.07
C LEU A 5 -3.93 -58.41 -40.14
N CYS A 6 -4.79 -57.42 -40.50
CA CYS A 6 -4.45 -56.00 -40.38
C CYS A 6 -4.76 -55.53 -38.97
N ILE A 7 -3.74 -55.16 -38.20
CA ILE A 7 -3.88 -54.48 -36.92
C ILE A 7 -3.96 -52.99 -37.20
N ALA A 8 -5.10 -52.36 -36.93
CA ALA A 8 -5.29 -50.94 -36.95
C ALA A 8 -4.88 -50.39 -35.56
N ILE A 9 -3.80 -49.60 -35.53
CA ILE A 9 -3.37 -48.85 -34.35
C ILE A 9 -4.18 -47.55 -34.34
N ALA A 10 -5.12 -47.42 -33.40
CA ALA A 10 -5.79 -46.16 -33.12
C ALA A 10 -4.90 -45.31 -32.20
N CYS A 11 -4.29 -44.24 -32.74
CA CYS A 11 -3.68 -43.20 -31.95
C CYS A 11 -4.76 -42.33 -31.28
N ALA A 12 -4.97 -42.52 -29.98
CA ALA A 12 -5.73 -41.61 -29.16
C ALA A 12 -4.90 -40.35 -28.88
N VAL A 13 -5.22 -39.26 -29.57
CA VAL A 13 -4.68 -37.93 -29.23
C VAL A 13 -5.38 -37.46 -27.96
N ALA A 14 -4.73 -37.58 -26.83
CA ALA A 14 -5.19 -36.96 -25.60
C ALA A 14 -5.02 -35.44 -25.73
N CYS A 15 -6.14 -34.74 -25.95
CA CYS A 15 -6.22 -33.31 -25.85
C CYS A 15 -6.08 -32.95 -24.38
N VAL A 16 -4.86 -32.61 -23.94
CA VAL A 16 -4.63 -32.01 -22.61
C VAL A 16 -5.18 -30.59 -22.71
N THR A 17 -6.42 -30.40 -22.34
CA THR A 17 -6.95 -29.06 -22.03
C THR A 17 -6.21 -28.55 -20.82
N CYS A 18 -5.25 -27.66 -21.04
CA CYS A 18 -4.62 -26.88 -19.99
C CYS A 18 -5.72 -26.00 -19.39
N VAL A 19 -6.35 -26.46 -18.33
CA VAL A 19 -7.22 -25.61 -17.50
C VAL A 19 -6.25 -24.62 -16.82
N ARG A 20 -6.21 -23.39 -17.32
CA ARG A 20 -5.57 -22.31 -16.60
C ARG A 20 -6.38 -22.12 -15.32
N ASN A 21 -5.85 -22.55 -14.19
CA ASN A 21 -6.40 -22.19 -12.90
C ASN A 21 -6.33 -20.67 -12.79
N SER A 22 -7.48 -20.01 -12.69
CA SER A 22 -7.54 -18.58 -12.39
C SER A 22 -6.87 -18.34 -11.04
N GLN A 23 -5.90 -17.45 -11.02
CA GLN A 23 -5.20 -17.07 -9.81
C GLN A 23 -5.85 -15.82 -9.23
N ALA A 24 -5.88 -15.70 -7.91
CA ALA A 24 -6.56 -14.61 -7.22
C ALA A 24 -5.79 -13.30 -7.31
N GLY A 25 -6.52 -12.17 -7.48
CA GLY A 25 -5.98 -10.85 -7.73
C GLY A 25 -5.00 -10.30 -6.70
N GLN A 26 -5.20 -10.43 -5.43
CA GLN A 26 -4.29 -9.85 -4.41
C GLN A 26 -3.55 -10.86 -3.55
N ALA A 27 -3.95 -12.11 -3.55
CA ALA A 27 -3.10 -13.17 -3.07
C ALA A 27 -2.39 -13.73 -4.30
N PRO A 28 -1.07 -13.94 -4.27
CA PRO A 28 -0.34 -14.37 -5.46
C PRO A 28 -0.84 -15.69 -6.04
N PHE A 29 -1.68 -16.44 -5.29
CA PHE A 29 -2.16 -17.77 -5.74
C PHE A 29 -3.54 -18.11 -5.17
N GLY A 30 -4.41 -18.67 -6.02
CA GLY A 30 -5.62 -19.33 -5.57
C GLY A 30 -5.33 -20.56 -4.68
N ALA A 31 -6.35 -21.03 -3.96
CA ALA A 31 -6.24 -22.13 -2.99
C ALA A 31 -5.57 -23.41 -3.56
N ASN A 32 -5.67 -23.63 -4.86
CA ASN A 32 -5.16 -24.82 -5.57
C ASN A 32 -3.90 -24.52 -6.40
N ALA A 33 -3.38 -23.31 -6.38
CA ALA A 33 -2.16 -22.97 -7.11
C ALA A 33 -0.95 -23.58 -6.40
N PRO A 34 0.05 -24.09 -7.14
CA PRO A 34 1.30 -24.54 -6.53
C PRO A 34 2.00 -23.35 -5.86
N GLN A 35 2.55 -23.58 -4.68
CA GLN A 35 3.42 -22.60 -4.04
C GLN A 35 4.66 -22.41 -4.93
N ILE A 36 4.91 -21.17 -5.34
CA ILE A 36 6.06 -20.85 -6.19
C ILE A 36 7.22 -20.43 -5.27
N PRO A 37 8.33 -21.22 -5.23
CA PRO A 37 9.48 -20.86 -4.42
C PRO A 37 10.07 -19.50 -4.82
N ILE A 38 10.60 -18.79 -3.84
CA ILE A 38 11.31 -17.51 -4.09
C ILE A 38 12.54 -17.76 -4.95
N THR A 39 12.68 -16.99 -6.03
CA THR A 39 13.81 -17.06 -6.95
C THR A 39 14.39 -15.67 -7.26
N SER A 40 15.58 -15.63 -7.85
CA SER A 40 16.19 -14.38 -8.35
C SER A 40 15.47 -13.78 -9.58
N HIS A 41 14.49 -14.49 -10.12
CA HIS A 41 13.63 -14.02 -11.21
C HIS A 41 12.42 -13.22 -10.70
N ASP A 42 12.15 -13.28 -9.42
CA ASP A 42 11.05 -12.58 -8.78
C ASP A 42 11.44 -11.13 -8.45
N ARG A 43 10.47 -10.27 -8.25
CA ARG A 43 10.69 -8.89 -7.79
C ARG A 43 9.67 -8.50 -6.74
N VAL A 44 10.13 -7.69 -5.79
CA VAL A 44 9.27 -6.89 -4.94
C VAL A 44 9.35 -5.45 -5.42
N TYR A 45 8.21 -4.85 -5.67
CA TYR A 45 8.09 -3.44 -6.06
C TYR A 45 7.38 -2.69 -4.94
N LYS A 46 7.93 -1.55 -4.56
CA LYS A 46 7.42 -0.67 -3.49
C LYS A 46 7.15 0.71 -4.04
N ALA A 47 5.92 1.20 -3.88
CA ALA A 47 5.54 2.57 -4.21
C ALA A 47 6.11 3.54 -3.17
N ASP A 48 6.93 4.48 -3.61
CA ASP A 48 7.58 5.51 -2.80
C ASP A 48 6.87 6.84 -3.06
N GLN A 49 5.88 7.16 -2.23
CA GLN A 49 4.89 8.20 -2.55
C GLN A 49 5.52 9.58 -2.73
N THR A 50 6.35 10.02 -1.82
CA THR A 50 6.86 11.39 -1.82
C THR A 50 8.11 11.56 -2.69
N SER A 51 8.87 10.51 -2.92
CA SER A 51 9.98 10.52 -3.88
C SER A 51 9.57 10.26 -5.34
N ASN A 52 8.31 9.88 -5.58
CA ASN A 52 7.77 9.57 -6.91
C ASN A 52 8.57 8.49 -7.65
N THR A 53 9.01 7.48 -6.92
CA THR A 53 9.79 6.36 -7.43
C THR A 53 9.14 5.03 -7.09
N ILE A 54 9.64 3.95 -7.69
CA ILE A 54 9.33 2.59 -7.29
C ILE A 54 10.63 1.92 -6.91
N SER A 55 10.80 1.56 -5.65
CA SER A 55 11.92 0.74 -5.20
C SER A 55 11.76 -0.70 -5.66
N VAL A 56 12.81 -1.28 -6.25
CA VAL A 56 12.83 -2.62 -6.82
C VAL A 56 13.81 -3.51 -6.06
N TYR A 57 13.31 -4.66 -5.57
CA TYR A 57 14.11 -5.58 -4.75
C TYR A 57 14.19 -6.97 -5.37
N ASP A 58 15.32 -7.64 -5.14
CA ASP A 58 15.47 -9.08 -5.33
C ASP A 58 15.12 -9.80 -4.03
N PRO A 59 13.99 -10.53 -3.98
CA PRO A 59 13.58 -11.26 -2.78
C PRO A 59 14.46 -12.45 -2.45
N SER A 60 15.21 -13.01 -3.40
CA SER A 60 16.09 -14.14 -3.14
C SER A 60 17.32 -13.77 -2.30
N SER A 61 17.80 -12.55 -2.47
CA SER A 61 18.95 -12.00 -1.73
C SER A 61 18.55 -10.98 -0.66
N ASN A 62 17.28 -10.56 -0.59
CA ASN A 62 16.80 -9.45 0.22
C ASN A 62 17.64 -8.17 -0.02
N SER A 63 17.78 -7.76 -1.27
CA SER A 63 18.57 -6.59 -1.64
C SER A 63 17.80 -5.62 -2.52
N LEU A 64 18.00 -4.31 -2.28
CA LEU A 64 17.55 -3.26 -3.18
C LEU A 64 18.41 -3.31 -4.47
N LEU A 65 17.74 -3.37 -5.62
CA LEU A 65 18.39 -3.35 -6.94
C LEU A 65 18.52 -1.92 -7.49
N GLY A 66 17.65 -1.02 -7.10
CA GLY A 66 17.56 0.36 -7.54
C GLY A 66 16.12 0.84 -7.53
N VAL A 67 15.86 1.97 -8.16
CA VAL A 67 14.51 2.55 -8.26
C VAL A 67 14.15 2.85 -9.71
N ILE A 68 12.85 2.74 -10.03
CA ILE A 68 12.26 3.20 -11.27
C ILE A 68 11.81 4.65 -11.02
N PRO A 69 12.39 5.67 -11.65
CA PRO A 69 11.93 7.04 -11.50
C PRO A 69 10.67 7.26 -12.34
N LEU A 70 9.56 7.66 -11.71
CA LEU A 70 8.32 8.03 -12.38
C LEU A 70 8.14 9.55 -12.46
N GLY A 71 8.63 10.26 -11.46
CA GLY A 71 8.62 11.72 -11.40
C GLY A 71 9.89 12.28 -10.82
N GLY A 72 10.02 13.60 -10.84
CA GLY A 72 11.11 14.31 -10.18
C GLY A 72 10.72 14.79 -8.79
N ILE A 73 11.70 15.05 -7.96
CA ILE A 73 11.54 15.85 -6.76
C ILE A 73 11.10 17.27 -7.18
N ILE A 74 10.19 17.87 -6.45
CA ILE A 74 9.51 19.15 -6.72
C ILE A 74 10.37 20.29 -7.32
N PRO A 75 11.70 20.40 -7.12
CA PRO A 75 12.51 21.43 -7.79
C PRO A 75 12.35 21.49 -9.31
N ASN A 76 12.00 20.37 -9.95
CA ASN A 76 11.72 20.36 -11.38
C ASN A 76 10.41 21.11 -11.74
N ILE A 77 9.51 21.32 -10.78
CA ILE A 77 8.28 22.11 -10.97
C ILE A 77 8.59 23.62 -11.01
N ILE A 78 9.65 24.06 -10.35
CA ILE A 78 10.07 25.46 -10.32
C ILE A 78 10.92 25.85 -11.54
N SER A 79 11.59 24.87 -12.12
CA SER A 79 12.45 25.06 -13.31
C SER A 79 11.73 25.70 -14.52
N PRO A 80 10.46 25.40 -14.81
CA PRO A 80 9.74 26.02 -15.93
C PRO A 80 9.50 27.51 -15.79
N LEU A 81 9.52 28.05 -14.58
CA LEU A 81 9.37 29.49 -14.36
C LEU A 81 10.57 30.29 -14.91
N TYR A 82 11.68 29.62 -15.16
CA TYR A 82 12.94 30.28 -15.53
C TYR A 82 13.55 29.84 -16.85
N GLY A 83 12.99 28.91 -17.61
CA GLY A 83 13.66 28.54 -18.85
C GLY A 83 13.04 27.53 -19.77
N ASN A 84 12.02 26.81 -19.40
CA ASN A 84 11.36 25.91 -20.32
C ASN A 84 9.84 25.94 -20.16
N PRO A 85 9.10 26.55 -21.10
CA PRO A 85 7.65 26.73 -21.00
C PRO A 85 6.83 25.49 -21.36
N THR A 86 7.44 24.35 -21.63
CA THR A 86 6.70 23.14 -21.94
C THR A 86 6.25 22.44 -20.68
N PHE A 87 5.03 22.71 -20.28
CA PHE A 87 4.25 21.94 -19.32
C PHE A 87 3.78 20.63 -19.96
N ASP A 88 4.68 19.79 -20.43
CA ASP A 88 4.31 18.44 -20.82
C ASP A 88 4.53 17.47 -19.66
N SER A 89 3.72 16.43 -19.61
CA SER A 89 3.79 15.38 -18.59
C SER A 89 5.14 14.66 -18.60
N GLY A 90 5.89 14.72 -19.69
CA GLY A 90 7.23 14.16 -19.81
C GLY A 90 8.29 14.89 -18.99
N ASN A 91 8.06 16.18 -18.64
CA ASN A 91 9.00 16.97 -17.85
C ASN A 91 8.73 16.93 -16.36
N TYR A 92 7.49 16.63 -15.92
CA TYR A 92 7.10 16.60 -14.51
C TYR A 92 7.01 15.19 -13.95
N GLY A 93 6.80 14.22 -14.82
CA GLY A 93 6.57 12.85 -14.43
C GLY A 93 5.30 12.66 -13.62
N GLN A 94 5.26 11.59 -12.88
CA GLN A 94 4.13 11.20 -12.05
C GLN A 94 4.32 11.69 -10.62
N VAL A 95 3.24 12.12 -9.96
CA VAL A 95 3.26 12.74 -8.63
C VAL A 95 2.35 11.99 -7.67
N LEU A 96 2.86 11.70 -6.47
CA LEU A 96 2.26 10.87 -5.43
C LEU A 96 1.96 9.46 -5.92
N VAL A 97 3.02 8.69 -6.15
CA VAL A 97 2.98 7.25 -6.48
C VAL A 97 2.40 6.48 -5.30
N HIS A 98 1.33 5.69 -5.52
CA HIS A 98 0.56 5.11 -4.42
C HIS A 98 0.21 3.63 -4.64
N GLY A 99 -0.97 3.35 -5.20
CA GLY A 99 -1.50 2.01 -5.38
C GLY A 99 -0.76 1.20 -6.45
N MET A 100 -0.67 -0.11 -6.27
CA MET A 100 0.05 -1.00 -7.17
C MET A 100 -0.69 -2.31 -7.39
N GLY A 101 -0.70 -2.76 -8.65
CA GLY A 101 -1.13 -4.09 -9.08
C GLY A 101 -0.18 -4.67 -10.11
N PHE A 102 -0.50 -5.86 -10.60
CA PHE A 102 0.24 -6.48 -11.69
C PHE A 102 -0.64 -7.46 -12.47
N SER A 103 -0.29 -7.69 -13.75
CA SER A 103 -0.98 -8.66 -14.60
C SER A 103 -0.74 -10.11 -14.16
N PHE A 104 -1.72 -10.98 -14.38
CA PHE A 104 -1.62 -12.40 -14.01
C PHE A 104 -0.60 -13.19 -14.84
N ASP A 105 -0.16 -12.63 -15.98
CA ASP A 105 0.98 -13.17 -16.72
C ASP A 105 2.34 -12.69 -16.19
N TYR A 106 2.34 -11.84 -15.12
CA TYR A 106 3.49 -11.27 -14.43
C TYR A 106 4.38 -10.34 -15.25
N LYS A 107 3.89 -9.85 -16.40
CA LYS A 107 4.69 -9.03 -17.33
C LYS A 107 4.43 -7.53 -17.24
N THR A 108 3.39 -7.13 -16.51
CA THR A 108 3.04 -5.73 -16.34
C THR A 108 2.88 -5.43 -14.86
N LEU A 109 3.55 -4.39 -14.42
CA LEU A 109 3.33 -3.73 -13.13
C LEU A 109 2.49 -2.49 -13.38
N ASP A 110 1.43 -2.29 -12.61
CA ASP A 110 0.53 -1.16 -12.69
C ASP A 110 0.74 -0.27 -11.48
N VAL A 111 0.83 1.03 -11.70
CA VAL A 111 1.14 2.00 -10.63
C VAL A 111 0.24 3.21 -10.75
N VAL A 112 -0.51 3.48 -9.69
CA VAL A 112 -1.32 4.69 -9.56
C VAL A 112 -0.47 5.86 -9.12
N SER A 113 -0.73 7.04 -9.68
CA SER A 113 -0.20 8.32 -9.22
C SER A 113 -1.36 9.27 -8.92
N ILE A 114 -1.57 9.56 -7.62
CA ILE A 114 -2.77 10.22 -7.10
C ILE A 114 -2.95 11.62 -7.69
N VAL A 115 -1.90 12.46 -7.62
CA VAL A 115 -1.98 13.86 -8.06
C VAL A 115 -1.94 13.99 -9.57
N SER A 116 -1.23 13.09 -10.26
CA SER A 116 -1.21 13.07 -11.73
C SER A 116 -2.46 12.47 -12.35
N ASN A 117 -3.37 11.90 -11.54
CA ASN A 117 -4.61 11.27 -12.02
C ASN A 117 -4.35 10.19 -13.09
N SER A 118 -3.39 9.32 -12.86
CA SER A 118 -2.92 8.39 -13.88
C SER A 118 -2.59 7.01 -13.34
N VAL A 119 -2.58 6.04 -14.25
CA VAL A 119 -2.00 4.71 -14.06
C VAL A 119 -0.83 4.56 -15.04
N THR A 120 0.33 4.18 -14.53
CA THR A 120 1.52 3.88 -15.31
C THR A 120 1.68 2.37 -15.42
N PHE A 121 1.72 1.84 -16.65
CA PHE A 121 1.96 0.43 -16.95
C PHE A 121 3.44 0.22 -17.29
N ILE A 122 4.10 -0.69 -16.58
CA ILE A 122 5.54 -0.91 -16.64
C ILE A 122 5.82 -2.37 -17.00
N ASP A 123 6.75 -2.60 -17.91
CA ASP A 123 7.25 -3.93 -18.24
C ASP A 123 8.14 -4.44 -17.09
N THR A 124 7.77 -5.56 -16.47
CA THR A 124 8.48 -6.09 -15.29
C THR A 124 9.89 -6.60 -15.60
N ALA A 125 10.14 -7.10 -16.81
CA ALA A 125 11.44 -7.64 -17.19
C ALA A 125 12.49 -6.55 -17.46
N THR A 126 12.04 -5.38 -17.90
CA THR A 126 12.92 -4.28 -18.32
C THR A 126 12.75 -3.01 -17.51
N ASN A 127 11.72 -2.93 -16.65
CA ASN A 127 11.34 -1.72 -15.89
C ASN A 127 11.01 -0.51 -16.79
N ALA A 128 10.69 -0.74 -18.07
CA ALA A 128 10.35 0.31 -19.02
C ALA A 128 8.85 0.65 -18.91
N ILE A 129 8.53 1.94 -18.96
CA ILE A 129 7.13 2.40 -19.05
C ILE A 129 6.57 1.95 -20.42
N LYS A 130 5.48 1.19 -20.39
CA LYS A 130 4.75 0.71 -21.58
C LYS A 130 3.68 1.71 -22.01
N HIS A 131 2.94 2.24 -21.04
CA HIS A 131 1.81 3.13 -21.27
C HIS A 131 1.49 3.96 -20.02
N ILE A 132 0.85 5.13 -20.20
CA ILE A 132 0.28 5.94 -19.14
C ILE A 132 -1.15 6.27 -19.52
N THR A 133 -2.10 5.84 -18.67
CA THR A 133 -3.53 6.12 -18.85
C THR A 133 -3.99 7.14 -17.83
N TYR A 134 -4.56 8.24 -18.28
CA TYR A 134 -5.17 9.22 -17.40
C TYR A 134 -6.60 8.81 -17.05
N VAL A 135 -6.94 8.94 -15.77
CA VAL A 135 -8.24 8.57 -15.19
C VAL A 135 -8.87 9.77 -14.47
N GLY A 136 -9.90 9.57 -13.67
CA GLY A 136 -10.49 10.63 -12.85
C GLY A 136 -9.62 11.07 -11.68
N ARG A 137 -10.14 11.99 -10.85
CA ARG A 137 -9.42 12.62 -9.73
C ARG A 137 -9.02 11.62 -8.66
N SER A 138 -7.78 11.78 -8.18
CA SER A 138 -7.26 11.06 -7.01
C SER A 138 -7.50 9.55 -7.11
N PRO A 139 -7.06 8.86 -8.18
CA PRO A 139 -7.11 7.41 -8.22
C PRO A 139 -6.30 6.86 -7.04
N HIS A 140 -6.69 5.68 -6.52
CA HIS A 140 -6.08 5.16 -5.30
C HIS A 140 -5.41 3.80 -5.50
N GLU A 141 -6.14 2.82 -6.03
CA GLU A 141 -5.63 1.47 -6.25
C GLU A 141 -5.95 0.94 -7.66
N VAL A 142 -5.19 -0.06 -8.10
CA VAL A 142 -5.29 -0.64 -9.43
C VAL A 142 -5.08 -2.15 -9.39
N PHE A 143 -6.00 -2.92 -9.99
CA PHE A 143 -5.86 -4.36 -10.09
C PHE A 143 -6.43 -4.91 -11.41
N HIS A 144 -5.74 -5.92 -11.96
CA HIS A 144 -6.25 -6.72 -13.05
C HIS A 144 -7.37 -7.65 -12.62
N THR A 145 -8.36 -7.84 -13.48
CA THR A 145 -9.27 -8.98 -13.36
C THR A 145 -8.50 -10.30 -13.49
N PRO A 146 -8.95 -11.41 -12.87
CA PRO A 146 -8.21 -12.68 -12.90
C PRO A 146 -7.92 -13.28 -14.28
N ASP A 147 -8.56 -12.79 -15.32
CA ASP A 147 -8.34 -13.20 -16.71
C ASP A 147 -7.50 -12.18 -17.53
N ASP A 148 -7.01 -11.13 -16.88
CA ASP A 148 -6.28 -10.02 -17.51
C ASP A 148 -7.06 -9.26 -18.60
N SER A 149 -8.39 -9.46 -18.68
CA SER A 149 -9.18 -8.77 -19.70
C SER A 149 -9.42 -7.29 -19.40
N GLU A 150 -9.41 -6.93 -18.12
CA GLU A 150 -9.62 -5.56 -17.63
C GLU A 150 -8.70 -5.22 -16.48
N VAL A 151 -8.47 -3.92 -16.33
CA VAL A 151 -7.79 -3.32 -15.17
C VAL A 151 -8.78 -2.36 -14.52
N TRP A 152 -9.07 -2.58 -13.25
CA TRP A 152 -9.96 -1.74 -12.48
C TRP A 152 -9.17 -0.77 -11.60
N VAL A 153 -9.51 0.51 -11.70
CA VAL A 153 -8.86 1.59 -10.93
C VAL A 153 -9.92 2.27 -10.09
N THR A 154 -9.76 2.26 -8.78
CA THR A 154 -10.64 3.02 -7.89
C THR A 154 -10.32 4.51 -8.00
N VAL A 155 -11.29 5.31 -8.43
CA VAL A 155 -11.14 6.77 -8.58
C VAL A 155 -11.70 7.45 -7.34
N ARG A 156 -10.89 7.49 -6.29
CA ARG A 156 -11.29 7.89 -4.94
C ARG A 156 -11.85 9.32 -4.84
N GLY A 157 -11.40 10.23 -5.70
CA GLY A 157 -11.91 11.60 -5.76
C GLY A 157 -13.23 11.74 -6.52
N GLU A 158 -13.82 10.66 -6.99
CA GLU A 158 -15.07 10.56 -7.76
C GLU A 158 -15.95 9.45 -7.16
N ASP A 159 -16.94 8.99 -7.93
CA ASP A 159 -17.94 7.99 -7.51
C ASP A 159 -17.89 6.68 -8.30
N TYR A 160 -16.76 6.39 -8.98
CA TYR A 160 -16.68 5.25 -9.88
C TYR A 160 -15.32 4.52 -9.83
N VAL A 161 -15.35 3.28 -10.27
CA VAL A 161 -14.18 2.51 -10.69
C VAL A 161 -13.99 2.71 -12.19
N GLN A 162 -12.82 3.18 -12.61
CA GLN A 162 -12.45 3.24 -14.01
C GLN A 162 -12.06 1.85 -14.49
N VAL A 163 -12.70 1.36 -15.55
CA VAL A 163 -12.33 0.13 -16.23
C VAL A 163 -11.43 0.48 -17.41
N ILE A 164 -10.26 -0.13 -17.45
CA ILE A 164 -9.26 -0.01 -18.52
C ILE A 164 -9.18 -1.36 -19.24
N ASP A 165 -9.03 -1.36 -20.55
CA ASP A 165 -8.78 -2.57 -21.33
C ASP A 165 -7.41 -3.16 -20.99
N GLY A 166 -7.33 -4.40 -20.54
CA GLY A 166 -6.11 -5.04 -20.04
C GLY A 166 -5.04 -5.30 -21.11
N ARG A 167 -5.37 -5.09 -22.38
CA ARG A 167 -4.44 -5.30 -23.50
C ARG A 167 -3.94 -3.99 -24.11
N THR A 168 -4.86 -3.04 -24.32
CA THR A 168 -4.55 -1.74 -24.97
C THR A 168 -4.19 -0.67 -23.97
N TYR A 169 -4.55 -0.85 -22.70
CA TYR A 169 -4.43 0.11 -21.61
C TYR A 169 -5.25 1.39 -21.81
N GLU A 170 -6.24 1.37 -22.69
CA GLU A 170 -7.16 2.48 -22.93
C GLU A 170 -8.39 2.41 -22.02
N ASN A 171 -8.93 3.56 -21.65
CA ASN A 171 -10.17 3.65 -20.89
C ASN A 171 -11.32 2.98 -21.64
N LYS A 172 -12.04 2.08 -20.99
CA LYS A 172 -13.10 1.26 -21.60
C LYS A 172 -14.48 1.59 -21.06
N ASP A 173 -14.63 1.66 -19.73
CA ASP A 173 -15.92 1.82 -19.06
C ASP A 173 -15.77 2.44 -17.69
N ARG A 174 -16.90 2.75 -17.02
CA ARG A 174 -16.98 3.20 -15.62
C ARG A 174 -18.06 2.47 -14.87
N ILE A 175 -17.71 1.96 -13.69
CA ILE A 175 -18.66 1.32 -12.79
C ILE A 175 -18.95 2.31 -11.65
N PHE A 176 -20.13 2.87 -11.61
CA PHE A 176 -20.55 3.79 -10.57
C PHE A 176 -20.86 3.03 -9.28
N VAL A 177 -20.08 3.26 -8.24
CA VAL A 177 -20.08 2.48 -6.99
C VAL A 177 -20.39 3.33 -5.75
N GLY A 178 -20.68 4.62 -5.93
CA GLY A 178 -20.84 5.59 -4.85
C GLY A 178 -19.54 6.30 -4.49
N ASP A 179 -19.66 7.34 -3.66
CA ASP A 179 -18.57 8.26 -3.35
C ASP A 179 -17.32 7.58 -2.76
N GLY A 180 -16.17 7.96 -3.29
CA GLY A 180 -14.88 7.65 -2.72
C GLY A 180 -14.48 6.17 -2.72
N PRO A 181 -14.59 5.43 -3.85
CA PRO A 181 -14.07 4.06 -3.90
C PRO A 181 -12.59 4.05 -3.52
N GLY A 182 -12.28 3.41 -2.38
CA GLY A 182 -10.93 3.37 -1.84
C GLY A 182 -10.09 2.29 -2.49
N MET A 183 -10.59 1.07 -2.50
CA MET A 183 -9.86 -0.09 -3.01
C MET A 183 -10.78 -1.14 -3.62
N THR A 184 -10.26 -1.94 -4.50
CA THR A 184 -10.94 -3.09 -5.09
C THR A 184 -10.13 -4.37 -4.92
N ILE A 185 -10.81 -5.51 -4.87
CA ILE A 185 -10.24 -6.85 -4.93
C ILE A 185 -11.18 -7.78 -5.65
N PHE A 186 -10.65 -8.80 -6.31
CA PHE A 186 -11.44 -9.80 -6.98
C PHE A 186 -11.52 -11.12 -6.19
N ARG A 187 -12.67 -11.78 -6.27
CA ARG A 187 -12.77 -13.16 -5.87
C ARG A 187 -11.85 -14.01 -6.77
N PRO A 188 -11.19 -15.06 -6.26
CA PRO A 188 -10.24 -15.87 -7.03
C PRO A 188 -10.76 -16.44 -8.35
N ASP A 189 -12.06 -16.70 -8.45
CA ASP A 189 -12.70 -17.20 -9.68
C ASP A 189 -13.08 -16.09 -10.68
N GLY A 190 -12.83 -14.83 -10.35
CA GLY A 190 -13.13 -13.69 -11.19
C GLY A 190 -14.61 -13.32 -11.29
N LYS A 191 -15.49 -13.97 -10.49
CA LYS A 191 -16.93 -13.70 -10.59
C LYS A 191 -17.33 -12.37 -9.97
N TYR A 192 -16.77 -12.03 -8.82
CA TYR A 192 -17.12 -10.84 -8.07
C TYR A 192 -15.89 -9.96 -7.85
N GLY A 193 -16.09 -8.64 -8.00
CA GLY A 193 -15.22 -7.60 -7.51
C GLY A 193 -15.83 -6.96 -6.25
N TYR A 194 -15.02 -6.69 -5.25
CA TYR A 194 -15.43 -6.04 -4.02
C TYR A 194 -14.76 -4.67 -3.96
N VAL A 195 -15.55 -3.61 -3.82
CA VAL A 195 -15.07 -2.24 -3.80
C VAL A 195 -15.47 -1.59 -2.49
N CYS A 196 -14.50 -1.35 -1.61
CA CYS A 196 -14.77 -0.65 -0.36
C CYS A 196 -14.59 0.86 -0.52
N SER A 197 -15.35 1.64 0.25
CA SER A 197 -15.32 3.09 0.16
C SER A 197 -14.40 3.71 1.23
N SER A 198 -13.86 4.89 0.90
CA SER A 198 -13.18 5.77 1.84
C SER A 198 -14.08 6.86 2.42
N PHE A 199 -15.28 7.08 1.86
CA PHE A 199 -16.13 8.23 2.22
C PHE A 199 -17.54 7.84 2.68
N VAL A 200 -18.03 6.67 2.27
CA VAL A 200 -19.31 6.15 2.72
C VAL A 200 -19.13 4.80 3.43
N PRO A 201 -19.95 4.45 4.43
CA PRO A 201 -19.75 3.24 5.22
C PRO A 201 -20.29 1.99 4.51
N GLU A 202 -19.86 1.76 3.28
CA GLU A 202 -20.34 0.69 2.42
C GLU A 202 -19.21 0.08 1.57
N THR A 203 -19.23 -1.25 1.45
CA THR A 203 -18.48 -2.01 0.44
C THR A 203 -19.48 -2.55 -0.57
N VAL A 204 -19.33 -2.25 -1.84
CA VAL A 204 -20.18 -2.81 -2.90
C VAL A 204 -19.58 -4.07 -3.49
N VAL A 205 -20.46 -4.99 -3.89
CA VAL A 205 -20.09 -6.22 -4.60
C VAL A 205 -20.59 -6.09 -6.04
N VAL A 206 -19.68 -6.21 -6.98
CA VAL A 206 -19.91 -6.06 -8.42
C VAL A 206 -19.75 -7.41 -9.11
N ASP A 207 -20.67 -7.80 -9.96
CA ASP A 207 -20.46 -8.91 -10.90
C ASP A 207 -19.49 -8.42 -12.00
N VAL A 208 -18.31 -9.05 -12.07
CA VAL A 208 -17.21 -8.59 -12.93
C VAL A 208 -17.59 -8.61 -14.40
N LYS A 209 -18.40 -9.56 -14.82
CA LYS A 209 -18.77 -9.72 -16.24
C LYS A 209 -19.79 -8.69 -16.71
N SER A 210 -20.78 -8.36 -15.87
CA SER A 210 -21.87 -7.44 -16.25
C SER A 210 -21.63 -6.01 -15.78
N HIS A 211 -20.66 -5.78 -14.88
CA HIS A 211 -20.40 -4.52 -14.16
C HIS A 211 -21.58 -4.05 -13.28
N GLU A 212 -22.51 -4.94 -12.97
CA GLU A 212 -23.68 -4.64 -12.13
C GLU A 212 -23.36 -4.80 -10.65
N ILE A 213 -23.82 -3.88 -9.81
CA ILE A 213 -23.79 -4.03 -8.36
C ILE A 213 -24.83 -5.08 -7.97
N VAL A 214 -24.38 -6.15 -7.33
CA VAL A 214 -25.23 -7.29 -6.92
C VAL A 214 -25.49 -7.32 -5.43
N ALA A 215 -24.72 -6.60 -4.63
CA ALA A 215 -24.90 -6.51 -3.17
C ALA A 215 -24.14 -5.30 -2.61
N THR A 216 -24.52 -4.94 -1.38
CA THR A 216 -23.80 -3.97 -0.53
C THR A 216 -23.55 -4.60 0.83
N VAL A 217 -22.36 -4.44 1.38
CA VAL A 217 -21.95 -4.87 2.71
C VAL A 217 -21.73 -3.61 3.55
N PRO A 218 -22.39 -3.46 4.72
CA PRO A 218 -22.20 -2.30 5.57
C PRO A 218 -20.80 -2.28 6.19
N GLN A 219 -20.19 -1.10 6.29
CA GLN A 219 -18.94 -0.88 7.01
C GLN A 219 -19.22 -0.17 8.34
N PRO A 220 -18.51 -0.48 9.43
CA PRO A 220 -18.63 0.25 10.70
C PRO A 220 -18.23 1.73 10.62
N SER A 221 -17.40 2.09 9.64
CA SER A 221 -16.94 3.45 9.37
C SER A 221 -16.59 3.63 7.90
N PRO A 222 -16.52 4.86 7.37
CA PRO A 222 -16.33 5.06 5.93
C PRO A 222 -14.93 4.76 5.40
N PHE A 223 -13.87 4.91 6.22
CA PHE A 223 -12.51 4.93 5.69
C PHE A 223 -11.86 3.55 5.59
N CYS A 224 -12.03 2.89 4.42
CA CYS A 224 -11.38 1.63 4.07
C CYS A 224 -10.12 1.87 3.22
N PRO A 225 -8.91 1.75 3.79
CA PRO A 225 -7.67 1.88 3.03
C PRO A 225 -7.30 0.62 2.25
N ASN A 226 -7.76 -0.57 2.68
CA ASN A 226 -7.36 -1.81 2.03
C ASN A 226 -8.38 -2.94 2.19
N ILE A 227 -8.45 -3.83 1.19
CA ILE A 227 -9.30 -5.01 1.14
C ILE A 227 -8.55 -6.18 0.52
N SER A 228 -8.75 -7.39 1.03
CA SER A 228 -8.14 -8.62 0.53
C SER A 228 -9.12 -9.81 0.57
N ALA A 229 -9.05 -10.68 -0.42
CA ALA A 229 -9.83 -11.91 -0.49
C ALA A 229 -8.98 -13.13 -0.11
N THR A 230 -9.57 -14.09 0.60
CA THR A 230 -8.89 -15.34 0.90
C THR A 230 -8.69 -16.15 -0.39
N PRO A 231 -7.54 -16.86 -0.55
CA PRO A 231 -7.25 -17.67 -1.74
C PRO A 231 -8.29 -18.77 -2.03
N ASP A 232 -9.01 -19.22 -1.01
CA ASP A 232 -10.11 -20.19 -1.15
C ASP A 232 -11.44 -19.55 -1.58
N GLY A 233 -11.47 -18.21 -1.72
CA GLY A 233 -12.67 -17.45 -2.11
C GLY A 233 -13.82 -17.54 -1.12
N GLN A 234 -13.54 -17.77 0.18
CA GLN A 234 -14.59 -17.89 1.21
C GLN A 234 -14.80 -16.57 1.96
N GLN A 235 -13.75 -15.79 2.20
CA GLN A 235 -13.81 -14.59 3.00
C GLN A 235 -13.20 -13.39 2.26
N VAL A 236 -13.70 -12.21 2.60
CA VAL A 236 -13.10 -10.92 2.27
C VAL A 236 -12.83 -10.19 3.58
N TRP A 237 -11.63 -9.66 3.69
CA TRP A 237 -11.13 -8.90 4.84
C TRP A 237 -10.87 -7.46 4.39
N PHE A 238 -11.34 -6.48 5.12
CA PHE A 238 -11.01 -5.09 4.85
C PHE A 238 -10.75 -4.31 6.15
N THR A 239 -9.89 -3.32 6.05
CA THR A 239 -9.44 -2.51 7.17
C THR A 239 -10.20 -1.19 7.24
N LEU A 240 -10.28 -0.62 8.46
CA LEU A 240 -10.98 0.62 8.76
C LEU A 240 -10.05 1.51 9.59
N LYS A 241 -9.33 2.40 8.91
CA LYS A 241 -8.22 3.18 9.46
C LYS A 241 -8.68 4.17 10.55
N ASP A 242 -9.84 4.78 10.35
CA ASP A 242 -10.40 5.81 11.23
C ASP A 242 -10.97 5.27 12.55
N THR A 243 -11.29 3.99 12.62
CA THR A 243 -11.81 3.34 13.85
C THR A 243 -10.89 2.26 14.41
N GLY A 244 -9.79 1.96 13.74
CA GLY A 244 -8.83 0.93 14.17
C GLY A 244 -9.42 -0.48 14.14
N LYS A 245 -10.22 -0.79 13.12
CA LYS A 245 -10.93 -2.07 12.99
C LYS A 245 -10.57 -2.80 11.70
N THR A 246 -10.86 -4.09 11.69
CA THR A 246 -10.86 -4.92 10.49
C THR A 246 -12.17 -5.70 10.44
N GLU A 247 -12.87 -5.66 9.33
CA GLU A 247 -14.10 -6.41 9.13
C GLU A 247 -13.90 -7.57 8.17
N VAL A 248 -14.64 -8.65 8.41
CA VAL A 248 -14.62 -9.88 7.64
C VAL A 248 -16.03 -10.22 7.21
N PHE A 249 -16.22 -10.51 5.92
CA PHE A 249 -17.50 -10.96 5.39
C PHE A 249 -17.36 -12.16 4.43
N ASN A 250 -18.47 -12.85 4.17
CA ASN A 250 -18.51 -13.97 3.24
C ASN A 250 -18.30 -13.48 1.80
N ALA A 251 -17.34 -14.04 1.09
CA ALA A 251 -17.05 -13.72 -0.31
C ALA A 251 -18.12 -14.25 -1.31
N GLN A 252 -19.21 -14.84 -0.83
CA GLN A 252 -20.30 -15.42 -1.62
C GLN A 252 -21.66 -14.97 -1.09
N PRO A 253 -22.70 -14.98 -1.93
CA PRO A 253 -24.06 -14.68 -1.47
C PRO A 253 -24.43 -15.50 -0.22
N PRO A 254 -25.07 -14.87 0.77
CA PRO A 254 -25.61 -13.52 0.76
C PRO A 254 -24.64 -12.42 1.24
N PHE A 255 -23.32 -12.62 1.22
CA PHE A 255 -22.27 -11.65 1.57
C PHE A 255 -22.38 -11.10 3.02
N ASN A 256 -22.83 -11.92 3.94
CA ASN A 256 -23.03 -11.51 5.33
C ASN A 256 -21.69 -11.18 6.02
N VAL A 257 -21.70 -10.14 6.82
CA VAL A 257 -20.61 -9.87 7.78
C VAL A 257 -20.46 -11.05 8.74
N ILE A 258 -19.24 -11.53 8.86
CA ILE A 258 -18.85 -12.62 9.79
C ILE A 258 -18.50 -12.02 11.14
N THR A 259 -17.63 -11.01 11.14
CA THR A 259 -17.15 -10.37 12.37
C THR A 259 -16.45 -9.05 12.07
N THR A 260 -16.35 -8.21 13.11
CA THR A 260 -15.52 -7.01 13.14
C THR A 260 -14.54 -7.14 14.30
N LEU A 261 -13.25 -6.96 14.04
CA LEU A 261 -12.14 -7.08 14.99
C LEU A 261 -11.66 -5.68 15.39
N ASP A 262 -11.34 -5.49 16.66
CA ASP A 262 -10.58 -4.33 17.13
C ASP A 262 -9.09 -4.62 16.88
N THR A 263 -8.51 -3.96 15.86
CA THR A 263 -7.14 -4.22 15.42
C THR A 263 -6.15 -3.18 15.94
N GLY A 264 -6.57 -1.94 16.14
CA GLY A 264 -5.74 -0.88 16.73
C GLY A 264 -5.71 0.40 15.88
N PRO A 265 -5.20 1.50 16.45
CA PRO A 265 -5.19 2.81 15.79
C PRO A 265 -4.38 2.77 14.48
N ILE A 266 -4.86 3.48 13.49
CA ILE A 266 -4.26 3.54 12.14
C ILE A 266 -4.06 2.11 11.59
N THR A 267 -5.10 1.28 11.64
CA THR A 267 -5.12 -0.01 10.93
C THR A 267 -5.08 0.27 9.43
N ASN A 268 -3.97 -0.11 8.76
CA ASN A 268 -3.73 0.22 7.36
C ASN A 268 -4.15 -0.92 6.43
N HIS A 269 -3.30 -1.89 6.19
CA HIS A 269 -3.52 -2.92 5.17
C HIS A 269 -3.72 -4.30 5.78
N VAL A 270 -4.37 -5.19 5.03
CA VAL A 270 -4.51 -6.61 5.30
C VAL A 270 -4.13 -7.41 4.06
N ASN A 271 -3.39 -8.49 4.23
CA ASN A 271 -3.20 -9.48 3.17
C ASN A 271 -3.20 -10.90 3.75
N ILE A 272 -3.52 -11.87 2.90
CA ILE A 272 -3.69 -13.25 3.32
C ILE A 272 -2.44 -14.05 2.93
N VAL A 273 -1.84 -14.68 3.93
CA VAL A 273 -0.70 -15.58 3.79
C VAL A 273 -1.17 -17.02 3.92
N ARG A 274 -0.75 -17.87 3.01
CA ARG A 274 -0.90 -19.31 3.10
C ARG A 274 0.47 -19.97 3.14
N ASN A 275 0.79 -20.62 4.25
CA ASN A 275 2.06 -21.30 4.47
C ASN A 275 1.84 -22.73 5.04
N LEU A 276 2.90 -23.37 5.51
CA LEU A 276 2.85 -24.75 6.06
C LEU A 276 2.00 -24.87 7.33
N HIS A 277 1.77 -23.75 8.06
CA HIS A 277 0.96 -23.74 9.28
C HIS A 277 -0.52 -23.45 9.03
N GLY A 278 -0.88 -23.07 7.81
CA GLY A 278 -2.26 -22.77 7.45
C GLY A 278 -2.42 -21.45 6.68
N GLN A 279 -3.60 -20.85 6.84
CA GLN A 279 -3.95 -19.59 6.21
C GLN A 279 -4.19 -18.53 7.30
N PHE A 280 -3.56 -17.37 7.15
CA PHE A 280 -3.56 -16.30 8.14
C PHE A 280 -3.75 -14.94 7.48
N ALA A 281 -4.45 -14.03 8.17
CA ALA A 281 -4.52 -12.62 7.80
C ALA A 281 -3.46 -11.84 8.56
N TYR A 282 -2.59 -11.15 7.83
CA TYR A 282 -1.60 -10.23 8.36
C TYR A 282 -2.13 -8.81 8.22
N VAL A 283 -2.21 -8.08 9.32
CA VAL A 283 -2.80 -6.74 9.38
C VAL A 283 -1.77 -5.76 9.90
N THR A 284 -1.45 -4.72 9.13
CA THR A 284 -0.57 -3.63 9.57
C THR A 284 -1.34 -2.66 10.45
N VAL A 285 -0.81 -2.37 11.64
CA VAL A 285 -1.38 -1.43 12.61
C VAL A 285 -0.39 -0.30 12.82
N GLY A 286 -0.56 0.76 12.02
CA GLY A 286 0.40 1.86 11.92
C GLY A 286 0.62 2.60 13.24
N GLY A 287 -0.43 2.82 14.02
CA GLY A 287 -0.32 3.54 15.28
C GLY A 287 0.33 2.76 16.43
N GLU A 288 0.53 1.45 16.26
CA GLU A 288 1.23 0.59 17.23
C GLU A 288 2.60 0.13 16.73
N ASN A 289 2.95 0.42 15.47
CA ASN A 289 4.16 -0.08 14.80
C ASN A 289 4.28 -1.61 14.86
N VAL A 290 3.17 -2.29 14.56
CA VAL A 290 3.11 -3.76 14.56
C VAL A 290 2.38 -4.32 13.35
N VAL A 291 2.63 -5.61 13.11
CA VAL A 291 1.78 -6.46 12.28
C VAL A 291 1.07 -7.46 13.19
N LYS A 292 -0.26 -7.50 13.15
CA LYS A 292 -1.08 -8.47 13.87
C LYS A 292 -1.47 -9.61 12.93
N VAL A 293 -1.35 -10.85 13.41
CA VAL A 293 -1.62 -12.06 12.63
C VAL A 293 -2.85 -12.76 13.20
N TYR A 294 -3.83 -13.02 12.35
CA TYR A 294 -5.09 -13.66 12.73
C TYR A 294 -5.33 -14.94 11.95
N THR A 295 -5.99 -15.91 12.56
CA THR A 295 -6.54 -17.07 11.82
C THR A 295 -7.68 -16.61 10.91
N THR A 296 -7.83 -17.23 9.72
CA THR A 296 -8.93 -16.93 8.77
C THR A 296 -10.14 -17.84 8.98
N THR A 297 -10.53 -18.06 10.23
CA THR A 297 -11.74 -18.80 10.58
C THR A 297 -12.94 -17.85 10.75
N ASN A 298 -14.15 -18.39 10.89
CA ASN A 298 -15.33 -17.57 11.19
C ASN A 298 -15.28 -16.90 12.59
N THR A 299 -14.33 -17.31 13.41
CA THR A 299 -14.02 -16.68 14.69
C THR A 299 -12.51 -16.45 14.74
N PRO A 300 -12.00 -15.41 14.05
CA PRO A 300 -10.57 -15.15 13.95
C PRO A 300 -9.92 -14.98 15.34
N GLN A 301 -8.76 -15.58 15.52
CA GLN A 301 -7.97 -15.47 16.73
C GLN A 301 -6.66 -14.77 16.44
N LEU A 302 -6.26 -13.81 17.27
CA LEU A 302 -4.94 -13.22 17.24
C LEU A 302 -3.90 -14.29 17.64
N VAL A 303 -2.97 -14.61 16.73
CA VAL A 303 -1.93 -15.63 16.95
C VAL A 303 -0.53 -15.04 17.12
N ALA A 304 -0.30 -13.83 16.61
CA ALA A 304 0.96 -13.12 16.80
C ALA A 304 0.77 -11.61 16.72
N THR A 305 1.63 -10.87 17.42
CA THR A 305 1.85 -9.43 17.28
C THR A 305 3.34 -9.24 17.06
N ILE A 306 3.71 -8.74 15.88
CA ILE A 306 5.09 -8.65 15.40
C ILE A 306 5.49 -7.18 15.42
N PRO A 307 6.42 -6.75 16.29
CA PRO A 307 6.98 -5.41 16.23
C PRO A 307 7.70 -5.16 14.90
N VAL A 308 7.43 -4.01 14.27
CA VAL A 308 8.04 -3.57 13.02
C VAL A 308 8.48 -2.12 13.13
N GLY A 309 9.01 -1.53 12.04
CA GLY A 309 9.35 -0.12 11.99
C GLY A 309 8.12 0.79 11.94
N GLU A 310 8.38 2.09 11.82
CA GLU A 310 7.42 3.17 12.01
C GLU A 310 6.36 3.20 10.90
N LEU A 311 5.11 3.29 11.32
CA LEU A 311 3.91 3.39 10.48
C LEU A 311 3.87 2.33 9.38
N PRO A 312 3.78 1.02 9.72
CA PRO A 312 3.63 -0.03 8.71
C PRO A 312 2.36 0.20 7.89
N HIS A 313 2.48 0.12 6.56
CA HIS A 313 1.40 0.40 5.62
C HIS A 313 1.13 -0.81 4.73
N GLY A 314 1.48 -0.77 3.44
CA GLY A 314 1.25 -1.87 2.50
C GLY A 314 2.03 -3.13 2.85
N LEU A 315 1.46 -4.30 2.55
CA LEU A 315 2.11 -5.59 2.74
C LEU A 315 1.72 -6.58 1.64
N TRP A 316 2.66 -7.49 1.29
CA TRP A 316 2.42 -8.51 0.27
C TRP A 316 3.23 -9.79 0.53
N PRO A 317 2.60 -10.98 0.46
CA PRO A 317 3.29 -12.25 0.67
C PRO A 317 4.13 -12.67 -0.54
N SER A 318 5.19 -13.45 -0.28
CA SER A 318 5.92 -14.18 -1.32
C SER A 318 5.05 -15.26 -1.96
N GLY A 319 5.48 -15.73 -3.14
CA GLY A 319 4.77 -16.76 -3.87
C GLY A 319 4.61 -18.08 -3.15
N ASP A 320 5.55 -18.46 -2.30
CA ASP A 320 5.50 -19.66 -1.45
C ASP A 320 4.88 -19.42 -0.06
N GLY A 321 4.52 -18.18 0.24
CA GLY A 321 3.95 -17.79 1.54
C GLY A 321 4.92 -17.86 2.72
N THR A 322 6.23 -18.10 2.48
CA THR A 322 7.22 -18.17 3.58
C THR A 322 7.66 -16.80 4.07
N ARG A 323 7.42 -15.74 3.30
CA ARG A 323 7.74 -14.36 3.66
C ARG A 323 6.56 -13.43 3.39
N ILE A 324 6.51 -12.34 4.15
CA ILE A 324 5.67 -11.19 3.85
C ILE A 324 6.53 -9.93 3.94
N TYR A 325 6.37 -9.06 2.95
CA TYR A 325 7.08 -7.81 2.80
C TYR A 325 6.18 -6.68 3.28
N ILE A 326 6.73 -5.71 4.01
CA ILE A 326 5.96 -4.64 4.67
C ILE A 326 6.62 -3.31 4.44
N ASN A 327 5.86 -2.35 3.90
CA ASN A 327 6.28 -0.96 3.80
C ASN A 327 6.24 -0.26 5.14
N LEU A 328 7.19 0.64 5.33
CA LEU A 328 7.23 1.56 6.46
C LEU A 328 7.03 2.98 5.92
N GLU A 329 5.86 3.56 6.17
CA GLU A 329 5.50 4.88 5.65
C GLU A 329 6.33 6.00 6.32
N ASN A 330 6.44 5.96 7.66
CA ASN A 330 7.30 6.87 8.42
C ASN A 330 8.68 6.28 8.76
N GLY A 331 8.96 5.04 8.33
CA GLY A 331 10.25 4.39 8.51
C GLY A 331 11.13 4.43 7.27
N THR A 332 12.29 3.78 7.35
CA THR A 332 13.20 3.64 6.21
C THR A 332 12.90 2.35 5.45
N GLY A 333 12.32 2.48 4.27
CA GLY A 333 12.23 1.41 3.30
C GLY A 333 11.22 0.30 3.60
N LEU A 334 11.69 -0.93 3.70
CA LEU A 334 10.91 -2.16 3.66
C LEU A 334 11.41 -3.14 4.71
N GLN A 335 10.51 -3.83 5.40
CA GLN A 335 10.86 -4.98 6.24
C GLN A 335 10.32 -6.29 5.68
N VAL A 336 11.05 -7.37 5.97
CA VAL A 336 10.70 -8.74 5.58
C VAL A 336 10.45 -9.55 6.83
N ILE A 337 9.27 -10.15 6.93
CA ILE A 337 8.91 -11.08 8.01
C ILE A 337 8.95 -12.51 7.44
N ASP A 338 9.61 -13.42 8.17
CA ASP A 338 9.45 -14.86 8.00
C ASP A 338 8.11 -15.27 8.62
N THR A 339 7.21 -15.83 7.82
CA THR A 339 5.83 -16.14 8.24
C THR A 339 5.73 -17.45 9.02
N LEU A 340 6.77 -18.28 9.02
CA LEU A 340 6.79 -19.51 9.80
C LEU A 340 7.20 -19.24 11.24
N SER A 341 8.10 -18.29 11.46
CA SER A 341 8.56 -17.87 12.80
C SER A 341 7.87 -16.61 13.31
N ASN A 342 7.20 -15.84 12.44
CA ASN A 342 6.67 -14.51 12.73
C ASN A 342 7.74 -13.54 13.25
N GLN A 343 8.92 -13.55 12.64
CA GLN A 343 10.04 -12.68 12.99
C GLN A 343 10.46 -11.82 11.81
N VAL A 344 10.83 -10.56 12.09
CA VAL A 344 11.50 -9.69 11.10
C VAL A 344 12.89 -10.26 10.83
N ILE A 345 13.18 -10.58 9.57
CA ILE A 345 14.46 -11.20 9.15
C ILE A 345 15.34 -10.25 8.34
N ALA A 346 14.79 -9.15 7.82
CA ALA A 346 15.55 -8.14 7.09
C ALA A 346 14.85 -6.77 7.15
N THR A 347 15.67 -5.71 7.11
CA THR A 347 15.25 -4.32 6.85
C THR A 347 16.06 -3.82 5.67
N LEU A 348 15.38 -3.32 4.63
CA LEU A 348 15.97 -2.93 3.36
C LEU A 348 15.72 -1.45 3.11
N PRO A 349 16.72 -0.70 2.61
CA PRO A 349 16.53 0.70 2.25
C PRO A 349 15.53 0.84 1.10
N GLY A 350 14.88 1.99 0.99
CA GLY A 350 13.94 2.31 -0.09
C GLY A 350 13.63 3.79 -0.15
N GLY A 351 12.78 4.19 -1.08
CA GLY A 351 12.33 5.56 -1.22
C GLY A 351 11.38 6.00 -0.11
N GLN A 352 11.03 7.27 -0.12
CA GLN A 352 10.27 7.96 0.93
C GLN A 352 8.79 7.60 0.92
N ALA A 353 8.19 7.53 2.12
CA ALA A 353 6.77 7.31 2.36
C ALA A 353 6.20 6.12 1.58
N GLY A 354 6.62 4.92 1.96
CA GLY A 354 6.18 3.68 1.30
C GLY A 354 4.69 3.41 1.49
N GLN A 355 3.93 3.29 0.39
CA GLN A 355 2.49 3.07 0.41
C GLN A 355 2.14 1.62 0.05
N ALA A 356 1.81 1.33 -1.19
CA ALA A 356 1.59 -0.04 -1.64
C ALA A 356 2.90 -0.77 -1.96
N LEU A 357 2.83 -2.08 -1.95
CA LEU A 357 3.86 -2.93 -2.52
C LEU A 357 3.25 -4.19 -3.11
N VAL A 358 3.95 -4.80 -4.04
CA VAL A 358 3.58 -6.10 -4.64
C VAL A 358 4.80 -7.00 -4.77
N TYR A 359 4.56 -8.31 -4.66
CA TYR A 359 5.51 -9.36 -5.01
C TYR A 359 5.11 -9.97 -6.35
N VAL A 360 5.95 -9.88 -7.35
CA VAL A 360 5.69 -10.40 -8.70
C VAL A 360 6.59 -11.62 -8.96
N PRO A 361 6.04 -12.83 -8.97
CA PRO A 361 6.80 -14.04 -9.30
C PRO A 361 7.27 -13.99 -10.75
N THR A 362 8.45 -14.52 -11.03
CA THR A 362 9.01 -14.60 -12.38
C THR A 362 8.95 -13.30 -13.19
N ALA A 363 8.95 -12.16 -12.51
CA ALA A 363 8.91 -10.82 -13.12
C ALA A 363 10.00 -10.64 -14.20
N VAL A 364 11.16 -11.28 -14.00
CA VAL A 364 12.30 -11.22 -14.91
C VAL A 364 12.65 -12.65 -15.38
N PRO A 365 11.93 -13.18 -16.39
CA PRO A 365 12.12 -14.55 -16.83
C PRO A 365 13.51 -14.80 -17.44
N THR A 366 14.17 -13.76 -17.95
CA THR A 366 15.52 -13.83 -18.51
C THR A 366 16.30 -12.54 -18.24
N GLY A 367 17.62 -12.64 -18.14
CA GLY A 367 18.50 -11.49 -17.84
C GLY A 367 18.57 -11.19 -16.34
N ASN A 368 19.00 -9.98 -15.97
CA ASN A 368 19.18 -9.55 -14.59
C ASN A 368 18.10 -8.57 -14.10
N GLY A 369 17.25 -8.05 -14.99
CA GLY A 369 16.18 -7.11 -14.64
C GLY A 369 16.64 -5.74 -14.11
N LEU A 370 17.87 -5.32 -14.45
CA LEU A 370 18.43 -4.04 -13.98
C LEU A 370 18.25 -2.88 -14.95
N SER A 371 17.68 -3.13 -16.15
CA SER A 371 17.43 -2.08 -17.13
C SER A 371 16.50 -1.02 -16.55
N ASN A 372 16.75 0.26 -16.90
CA ASN A 372 15.96 1.41 -16.46
C ASN A 372 15.87 1.63 -14.95
N LEU A 373 16.71 0.96 -14.15
CA LEU A 373 16.89 1.28 -12.74
C LEU A 373 17.97 2.35 -12.57
N VAL A 374 17.73 3.24 -11.61
CA VAL A 374 18.72 4.21 -11.15
C VAL A 374 19.04 3.97 -9.65
N PRO A 375 20.17 4.46 -9.14
CA PRO A 375 20.46 4.41 -7.70
C PRO A 375 19.40 5.13 -6.88
N LEU A 376 19.17 4.69 -5.65
CA LEU A 376 18.21 5.29 -4.72
C LEU A 376 18.47 6.80 -4.51
N GLY A 377 19.74 7.20 -4.31
CA GLY A 377 20.14 8.61 -4.16
C GLY A 377 19.29 9.34 -3.10
N SER A 378 18.93 10.59 -3.41
CA SER A 378 18.12 11.44 -2.52
C SER A 378 16.68 10.96 -2.35
N SER A 379 16.19 10.04 -3.17
CA SER A 379 14.86 9.44 -3.00
C SER A 379 14.71 8.68 -1.67
N GLY A 380 15.80 8.32 -1.01
CA GLY A 380 15.81 7.67 0.30
C GLY A 380 16.11 8.61 1.47
N GLU A 381 16.23 9.93 1.25
CA GLU A 381 16.59 10.88 2.29
C GLU A 381 15.36 11.33 3.09
N SER A 382 15.29 10.88 4.35
CA SER A 382 14.26 11.29 5.31
C SER A 382 14.90 11.49 6.69
N VAL A 383 14.26 12.33 7.51
CA VAL A 383 14.59 12.49 8.93
C VAL A 383 13.42 11.97 9.76
N HIS A 384 13.73 11.15 10.76
CA HIS A 384 12.74 10.54 11.64
C HIS A 384 12.80 11.18 13.02
N LEU A 385 11.66 11.65 13.52
CA LEU A 385 11.51 12.28 14.82
C LEU A 385 10.40 11.55 15.59
N PHE A 386 10.46 11.63 16.90
CA PHE A 386 9.54 10.98 17.82
C PHE A 386 8.90 11.99 18.75
N MET A 387 7.60 11.86 19.01
CA MET A 387 6.88 12.73 19.93
C MET A 387 6.12 11.90 20.97
N GLY A 388 6.06 12.45 22.18
CA GLY A 388 5.34 11.80 23.28
C GLY A 388 5.09 12.76 24.44
N PRO A 389 4.43 12.29 25.50
CA PRO A 389 4.21 13.09 26.70
C PRO A 389 5.53 13.68 27.22
N PRO A 390 5.53 14.94 27.71
CA PRO A 390 6.72 15.55 28.24
C PRO A 390 7.44 14.68 29.27
N GLY A 391 8.74 14.44 29.09
CA GLY A 391 9.57 13.60 29.98
C GLY A 391 9.55 12.10 29.67
N SER A 392 8.83 11.66 28.63
CA SER A 392 8.89 10.27 28.17
C SER A 392 10.17 9.98 27.41
N PRO A 393 10.68 8.73 27.41
CA PRO A 393 11.80 8.34 26.54
C PRO A 393 11.32 8.17 25.10
N ALA A 394 12.20 8.40 24.12
CA ALA A 394 11.89 8.25 22.70
C ALA A 394 11.39 6.83 22.33
N SER A 395 11.90 5.80 23.02
CA SER A 395 11.45 4.40 22.82
C SER A 395 9.99 4.13 23.23
N ALA A 396 9.34 5.05 23.93
CA ALA A 396 7.93 4.97 24.31
C ALA A 396 7.09 6.05 23.59
N ALA A 397 7.58 6.62 22.51
CA ALA A 397 6.89 7.64 21.74
C ALA A 397 5.64 7.07 21.06
N PRO A 398 4.43 7.58 21.32
CA PRO A 398 3.23 7.15 20.62
C PRO A 398 3.09 7.76 19.21
N THR A 399 3.82 8.83 18.91
CA THR A 399 3.74 9.56 17.65
C THR A 399 5.08 9.50 16.93
N THR A 400 5.08 9.09 15.67
CA THR A 400 6.23 9.12 14.77
C THR A 400 6.07 10.23 13.75
N VAL A 401 7.17 10.89 13.40
CA VAL A 401 7.18 12.00 12.42
C VAL A 401 8.31 11.78 11.42
N THR A 402 8.00 11.99 10.15
CA THR A 402 9.00 11.95 9.08
C THR A 402 9.06 13.31 8.37
N LEU A 403 10.27 13.79 8.12
CA LEU A 403 10.55 14.91 7.24
C LEU A 403 11.13 14.35 5.94
N ASN A 404 10.34 14.33 4.90
CA ASN A 404 10.71 13.84 3.59
C ASN A 404 11.32 14.98 2.76
N ASN A 405 12.55 14.79 2.30
CA ASN A 405 13.28 15.77 1.52
C ASN A 405 12.66 15.98 0.15
N GLN A 406 12.21 17.20 -0.12
CA GLN A 406 11.69 17.64 -1.42
C GLN A 406 12.55 18.77 -2.03
N GLY A 407 13.85 18.74 -1.78
CA GLY A 407 14.80 19.77 -2.20
C GLY A 407 14.75 20.99 -1.28
N PRO A 408 14.17 22.14 -1.73
CA PRO A 408 14.13 23.36 -0.93
C PRO A 408 13.12 23.36 0.21
N ILE A 409 12.24 22.36 0.27
CA ILE A 409 11.22 22.20 1.29
C ILE A 409 11.19 20.74 1.76
N ASP A 410 10.48 20.52 2.86
CA ASP A 410 10.21 19.21 3.43
C ASP A 410 8.71 18.96 3.50
N LEU A 411 8.31 17.72 3.26
CA LEU A 411 6.99 17.21 3.63
C LEU A 411 7.11 16.58 5.01
N LEU A 412 6.41 17.15 5.98
CA LEU A 412 6.25 16.59 7.30
C LEU A 412 5.01 15.70 7.32
N GLU A 413 5.16 14.46 7.77
CA GLU A 413 4.06 13.57 8.08
C GLU A 413 4.20 13.06 9.53
N ALA A 414 3.16 13.29 10.33
CA ALA A 414 3.08 12.85 11.71
C ALA A 414 1.97 11.81 11.86
N ALA A 415 2.32 10.57 12.19
CA ALA A 415 1.39 9.54 12.62
C ALA A 415 1.08 9.71 14.10
N VAL A 416 0.14 10.60 14.38
CA VAL A 416 -0.23 10.98 15.76
C VAL A 416 -1.10 9.92 16.39
N THR A 417 -0.72 9.47 17.60
CA THR A 417 -1.51 8.54 18.43
C THR A 417 -1.42 8.90 19.90
N GLY A 418 -2.21 8.21 20.74
CA GLY A 418 -2.19 8.39 22.20
C GLY A 418 -2.84 9.68 22.69
N LEU A 419 -3.69 10.30 21.86
CA LEU A 419 -4.49 11.47 22.21
C LEU A 419 -5.95 11.09 22.55
N HIS A 420 -6.72 12.04 23.07
CA HIS A 420 -8.15 11.83 23.29
C HIS A 420 -8.89 11.73 21.97
N PRO A 421 -9.83 10.76 21.82
CA PRO A 421 -10.69 10.66 20.65
C PRO A 421 -11.49 11.93 20.37
N ASP A 422 -11.85 12.16 19.11
CA ASP A 422 -12.73 13.22 18.64
C ASP A 422 -12.39 14.61 19.19
N THR A 423 -11.08 14.86 19.38
CA THR A 423 -10.57 16.07 20.03
C THR A 423 -9.65 16.83 19.06
N SER A 424 -9.81 18.17 19.01
CA SER A 424 -8.99 19.01 18.14
C SER A 424 -7.68 19.43 18.80
N TYR A 425 -6.60 19.32 18.04
CA TYR A 425 -5.24 19.67 18.42
C TYR A 425 -4.56 20.49 17.34
N THR A 426 -3.48 21.17 17.70
CA THR A 426 -2.59 21.86 16.77
C THR A 426 -1.17 21.29 16.91
N LEU A 427 -0.63 20.79 15.82
CA LEU A 427 0.80 20.50 15.66
C LEU A 427 1.50 21.81 15.30
N GLY A 428 2.61 22.08 15.93
CA GLY A 428 3.46 23.23 15.65
C GLY A 428 4.84 23.05 16.24
N TYR A 429 5.62 24.11 16.28
CA TYR A 429 6.95 24.08 16.88
C TYR A 429 7.23 25.31 17.74
N VAL A 430 8.17 25.17 18.64
CA VAL A 430 8.60 26.21 19.60
C VAL A 430 10.13 26.20 19.74
N PRO A 431 10.77 27.36 19.99
CA PRO A 431 12.24 27.42 20.21
C PRO A 431 12.64 26.87 21.58
N ASP A 432 11.74 26.81 22.54
CA ASP A 432 12.03 26.36 23.90
C ASP A 432 10.89 25.55 24.50
N LEU A 433 11.15 24.28 24.78
CA LEU A 433 10.20 23.38 25.45
C LEU A 433 9.90 23.77 26.90
N ALA A 434 10.77 24.59 27.57
CA ALA A 434 10.50 25.11 28.90
C ALA A 434 9.51 26.29 28.90
N ALA A 435 9.32 26.93 27.75
CA ALA A 435 8.40 28.05 27.55
C ALA A 435 7.48 27.85 26.32
N PRO A 436 6.71 26.75 26.23
CA PRO A 436 6.04 26.34 24.98
C PRO A 436 4.92 27.28 24.53
N GLY A 437 4.43 28.18 25.39
CA GLY A 437 3.49 29.22 25.03
C GLY A 437 4.10 30.46 24.39
N GLN A 438 5.45 30.54 24.31
CA GLN A 438 6.14 31.67 23.69
C GLN A 438 6.63 31.26 22.28
N ASN A 439 6.37 32.14 21.30
CA ASN A 439 6.78 31.95 19.90
C ASN A 439 6.31 30.64 19.26
N PHE A 440 5.14 30.13 19.69
CA PHE A 440 4.51 28.95 19.06
C PHE A 440 4.18 29.23 17.59
N GLN A 441 4.67 28.41 16.69
CA GLN A 441 4.41 28.46 15.26
C GLN A 441 3.52 27.28 14.87
N PRO A 442 2.25 27.51 14.50
CA PRO A 442 1.35 26.43 14.10
C PRO A 442 1.70 25.91 12.70
N LEU A 443 1.68 24.60 12.53
CA LEU A 443 1.84 23.91 11.26
C LEU A 443 0.52 23.35 10.73
N ASN A 444 -0.22 22.61 11.57
CA ASN A 444 -1.46 21.94 11.17
C ASN A 444 -2.40 21.86 12.37
N THR A 445 -3.70 22.11 12.15
CA THR A 445 -4.75 21.83 13.13
C THR A 445 -5.58 20.66 12.65
N PHE A 446 -5.73 19.66 13.49
CA PHE A 446 -6.39 18.40 13.18
C PHE A 446 -7.33 17.96 14.29
N THR A 447 -8.24 17.05 13.96
CA THR A 447 -9.11 16.41 14.95
C THR A 447 -8.81 14.90 14.91
N THR A 448 -8.55 14.32 16.09
CA THR A 448 -8.34 12.89 16.21
C THR A 448 -9.61 12.12 15.87
N ASN A 449 -9.45 10.93 15.31
CA ASN A 449 -10.54 9.99 15.06
C ASN A 449 -10.99 9.26 16.34
N ALA A 450 -11.95 8.34 16.22
CA ALA A 450 -12.48 7.55 17.34
C ALA A 450 -11.42 6.66 18.03
N ALA A 451 -10.28 6.39 17.40
CA ALA A 451 -9.14 5.69 17.99
C ALA A 451 -8.12 6.63 18.68
N GLY A 452 -8.40 7.94 18.76
CA GLY A 452 -7.46 8.92 19.33
C GLY A 452 -6.23 9.15 18.47
N ALA A 453 -6.33 8.95 17.15
CA ALA A 453 -5.23 8.99 16.21
C ALA A 453 -5.54 9.88 14.99
N GLN A 454 -4.51 10.37 14.29
CA GLN A 454 -4.63 11.09 13.02
C GLN A 454 -3.28 11.12 12.29
N ILE A 455 -3.33 11.17 10.96
CA ILE A 455 -2.18 11.56 10.14
C ILE A 455 -2.25 13.08 9.94
N ALA A 456 -1.23 13.79 10.41
CA ALA A 456 -1.14 15.24 10.28
C ALA A 456 0.05 15.59 9.38
N GLU A 457 -0.22 16.34 8.31
CA GLU A 457 0.79 16.70 7.31
C GLU A 457 1.05 18.21 7.31
N SER A 458 2.26 18.59 6.92
CA SER A 458 2.63 19.99 6.71
C SER A 458 3.77 20.12 5.69
N ILE A 459 3.95 21.31 5.14
CA ILE A 459 5.00 21.62 4.17
C ILE A 459 5.75 22.86 4.64
N GLY A 460 7.08 22.82 4.59
CA GLY A 460 7.89 23.97 4.95
C GLY A 460 9.40 23.70 4.87
N VAL A 461 10.20 24.68 5.21
CA VAL A 461 11.66 24.54 5.42
C VAL A 461 11.85 24.08 6.86
N LEU A 462 11.65 22.79 7.12
CA LEU A 462 11.48 22.25 8.46
C LEU A 462 12.70 21.49 8.97
N ARG A 463 13.48 20.86 8.09
CA ARG A 463 14.60 19.98 8.47
C ARG A 463 15.67 20.72 9.25
N GLU A 464 16.06 21.91 8.79
CA GLU A 464 17.07 22.72 9.48
C GLU A 464 16.60 23.17 10.87
N LEU A 465 15.32 23.51 11.00
CA LEU A 465 14.73 23.96 12.27
C LEU A 465 14.60 22.81 13.28
N LEU A 466 14.07 21.65 12.83
CA LEU A 466 13.63 20.57 13.71
C LEU A 466 14.67 19.46 13.91
N ALA A 467 15.66 19.37 13.01
CA ALA A 467 16.69 18.34 13.01
C ALA A 467 18.09 18.87 12.67
N GLY A 468 18.31 20.17 12.76
CA GLY A 468 19.61 20.81 12.49
C GLY A 468 20.72 20.33 13.42
N THR A 469 21.95 20.36 12.95
CA THR A 469 23.13 19.95 13.71
C THR A 469 23.98 21.18 14.08
N PRO A 470 24.57 21.26 15.32
CA PRO A 470 24.65 20.17 16.32
C PRO A 470 23.38 19.94 17.16
N GLN A 471 22.41 20.83 17.10
CA GLN A 471 21.11 20.70 17.78
C GLN A 471 20.03 21.38 16.94
N PRO A 472 18.75 20.94 17.02
CA PRO A 472 17.64 21.65 16.42
C PRO A 472 17.49 23.05 17.01
N GLU A 473 17.04 24.02 16.22
CA GLU A 473 16.72 25.38 16.67
C GLU A 473 15.31 25.42 17.31
N ASP A 474 14.40 24.57 16.85
CA ASP A 474 13.02 24.47 17.30
C ASP A 474 12.63 23.01 17.58
N PHE A 475 11.55 22.82 18.34
CA PHE A 475 11.05 21.52 18.75
C PHE A 475 9.56 21.39 18.42
N LEU A 476 9.17 20.26 17.86
CA LEU A 476 7.77 19.94 17.62
C LEU A 476 6.99 19.80 18.93
N VAL A 477 5.77 20.33 18.91
CA VAL A 477 4.82 20.20 20.01
C VAL A 477 3.41 19.97 19.46
N ILE A 478 2.59 19.20 20.20
CA ILE A 478 1.15 19.08 19.99
C ILE A 478 0.44 19.71 21.19
N VAL A 479 -0.39 20.70 20.94
CA VAL A 479 -1.20 21.39 21.95
C VAL A 479 -2.70 21.17 21.66
N PRO A 480 -3.59 21.16 22.69
CA PRO A 480 -5.02 21.27 22.44
C PRO A 480 -5.35 22.51 21.63
N ALA A 481 -6.31 22.46 20.73
CA ALA A 481 -6.69 23.59 19.91
C ALA A 481 -7.06 24.82 20.78
N GLY A 482 -6.38 25.95 20.56
CA GLY A 482 -6.50 27.16 21.39
C GLY A 482 -5.76 27.08 22.75
N GLY A 483 -5.08 26.00 23.06
CA GLY A 483 -4.24 25.83 24.25
C GLY A 483 -2.78 26.21 23.99
N THR A 484 -2.01 26.30 25.09
CA THR A 484 -0.57 26.62 25.03
C THR A 484 0.30 25.58 25.71
N GLN A 485 -0.29 24.61 26.41
CA GLN A 485 0.44 23.55 27.10
C GLN A 485 0.49 22.31 26.22
N PRO A 486 1.71 21.81 25.88
CA PRO A 486 1.87 20.61 25.08
C PRO A 486 1.36 19.36 25.79
N VAL A 487 0.63 18.52 25.05
CA VAL A 487 0.30 17.14 25.44
C VAL A 487 1.32 16.14 24.93
N GLN A 488 2.01 16.49 23.82
CA GLN A 488 3.15 15.76 23.29
C GLN A 488 4.23 16.77 22.84
N VAL A 489 5.48 16.37 22.99
CA VAL A 489 6.67 17.15 22.58
C VAL A 489 7.63 16.26 21.81
N GLN A 490 8.47 16.85 20.97
CA GLN A 490 9.59 16.16 20.34
C GLN A 490 10.52 15.59 21.41
N LEU A 491 10.78 14.29 21.32
CA LEU A 491 11.65 13.58 22.24
C LEU A 491 13.05 13.49 21.64
N GLN A 492 14.05 13.76 22.46
CA GLN A 492 15.44 13.63 22.01
C GLN A 492 15.84 12.17 21.98
N SER A 493 16.50 11.72 20.91
CA SER A 493 17.21 10.44 20.88
C SER A 493 18.31 10.47 21.94
N GLN A 494 18.29 9.51 22.86
CA GLN A 494 19.34 9.35 23.86
C GLN A 494 20.65 8.88 23.23
#